data_41d39c2818d494d0d8d8dcfefba27d6f
#
_entry.id   41d39c2818d494d0d8d8dcfefba27d6f
#
_cell.length_a   1.000
_cell.length_b   1.000
_cell.length_c   1.000
_cell.angle_alpha   90.00
_cell.angle_beta   90.00
_cell.angle_gamma   90.00
#
_symmetry.space_group_name_H-M   'P 1'
#
loop_
_entity.id
_entity.type
_entity.pdbx_description
1 polymer ?
#
loop_
_entity_poly.entity_id
_entity_poly.type
_entity_poly.pdbx_seq_one_letter_code
_entity_poly.pdbx_strand_id
1 'polypeptide(L)'
;VSTGALGLWLSTWPGYTTLLLIYALFGITTVLTFWSASIKCINVISASDEQGSMFGGLEAGRGIVTLLVTTVFLGVYAVFQADSAKAMSAIVITCSLVMILVGVALAFLMPKTSAEGVTNTNIKDSLRAMGKAFKMPITYILAGMLFCAQICTQIGSYYAPYLKESCDMGVMLATVFTNY
;
A
#
# COMPACT_ATOMS: atom_id res chain seq x y z
N VAL A 1 9.91 -5.91 -4.14
CA VAL A 1 11.15 -5.53 -4.86
C VAL A 1 10.84 -4.57 -6.02
N SER A 2 9.94 -4.93 -6.96
CA SER A 2 9.58 -4.07 -8.10
C SER A 2 9.07 -2.68 -7.67
N THR A 3 8.23 -2.62 -6.67
CA THR A 3 7.70 -1.36 -6.10
C THR A 3 8.83 -0.48 -5.52
N GLY A 4 9.79 -1.10 -4.82
CA GLY A 4 10.96 -0.38 -4.30
C GLY A 4 11.87 0.16 -5.41
N ALA A 5 12.07 -0.60 -6.49
CA ALA A 5 12.84 -0.14 -7.65
C ALA A 5 12.17 1.08 -8.34
N LEU A 6 10.84 1.05 -8.48
CA LEU A 6 10.07 2.19 -8.99
C LEU A 6 10.18 3.42 -8.07
N GLY A 7 10.21 3.20 -6.75
CA GLY A 7 10.43 4.28 -5.77
C GLY A 7 11.81 4.92 -5.90
N LEU A 8 12.87 4.13 -6.12
CA LEU A 8 14.19 4.67 -6.41
C LEU A 8 14.21 5.48 -7.72
N TRP A 9 13.50 5.02 -8.73
CA TRP A 9 13.36 5.81 -9.96
C TRP A 9 12.61 7.12 -9.72
N LEU A 10 11.57 7.10 -8.91
CA LEU A 10 10.82 8.30 -8.52
C LEU A 10 11.72 9.36 -7.82
N SER A 11 12.72 8.92 -7.05
CA SER A 11 13.64 9.82 -6.34
C SER A 11 14.52 10.67 -7.27
N THR A 12 14.62 10.33 -8.55
CA THR A 12 15.38 11.11 -9.56
C THR A 12 14.60 12.31 -10.11
N TRP A 13 13.40 12.57 -9.59
CA TRP A 13 12.52 13.67 -10.02
C TRP A 13 12.32 13.72 -11.55
N PRO A 14 11.79 12.65 -12.15
CA PRO A 14 11.59 12.59 -13.59
C PRO A 14 10.51 13.58 -14.04
N GLY A 15 10.54 13.94 -15.33
CA GLY A 15 9.53 14.81 -15.95
C GLY A 15 8.11 14.25 -15.82
N TYR A 16 7.10 15.12 -16.02
CA TYR A 16 5.68 14.81 -15.80
C TYR A 16 5.19 13.50 -16.45
N THR A 17 5.57 13.25 -17.71
CA THR A 17 5.14 12.04 -18.43
C THR A 17 5.69 10.77 -17.80
N THR A 18 6.98 10.79 -17.39
CA THR A 18 7.61 9.66 -16.70
C THR A 18 7.02 9.45 -15.31
N LEU A 19 6.67 10.54 -14.62
CA LEU A 19 5.98 10.48 -13.33
C LEU A 19 4.64 9.74 -13.46
N LEU A 20 3.85 10.08 -14.45
CA LEU A 20 2.55 9.44 -14.71
C LEU A 20 2.71 7.94 -15.00
N LEU A 21 3.74 7.56 -15.76
CA LEU A 21 4.07 6.17 -16.03
C LEU A 21 4.50 5.42 -14.76
N ILE A 22 5.33 6.03 -13.92
CA ILE A 22 5.74 5.44 -12.64
C ILE A 22 4.52 5.19 -11.74
N TYR A 23 3.60 6.16 -11.61
CA TYR A 23 2.38 5.98 -10.82
C TYR A 23 1.46 4.89 -11.39
N ALA A 24 1.33 4.78 -12.70
CA ALA A 24 0.59 3.68 -13.32
C ALA A 24 1.21 2.31 -12.99
N LEU A 25 2.54 2.19 -13.08
CA LEU A 25 3.26 0.99 -12.71
C LEU A 25 3.15 0.68 -11.20
N PHE A 26 3.17 1.70 -10.34
CA PHE A 26 2.90 1.53 -8.90
C PHE A 26 1.52 0.94 -8.66
N GLY A 27 0.49 1.46 -9.33
CA GLY A 27 -0.87 0.91 -9.23
C GLY A 27 -0.91 -0.57 -9.61
N ILE A 28 -0.34 -0.93 -10.74
CA ILE A 28 -0.29 -2.32 -11.22
C ILE A 28 0.47 -3.21 -10.22
N THR A 29 1.67 -2.82 -9.81
CA THR A 29 2.50 -3.64 -8.91
C THR A 29 1.89 -3.79 -7.52
N THR A 30 1.26 -2.75 -6.99
CA THR A 30 0.65 -2.78 -5.66
C THR A 30 -0.65 -3.58 -5.66
N VAL A 31 -1.54 -3.33 -6.61
CA VAL A 31 -2.86 -3.98 -6.64
C VAL A 31 -2.75 -5.43 -7.09
N LEU A 32 -2.08 -5.71 -8.20
CA LEU A 32 -2.06 -7.05 -8.77
C LEU A 32 -1.09 -8.00 -8.07
N THR A 33 0.06 -7.53 -7.57
CA THR A 33 1.03 -8.43 -6.95
C THR A 33 0.93 -8.45 -5.44
N PHE A 34 0.90 -7.30 -4.79
CA PHE A 34 0.93 -7.24 -3.32
C PHE A 34 -0.40 -7.71 -2.72
N TRP A 35 -1.53 -7.15 -3.15
CA TRP A 35 -2.83 -7.52 -2.60
C TRP A 35 -3.21 -8.97 -2.88
N SER A 36 -3.03 -9.45 -4.09
CA SER A 36 -3.32 -10.85 -4.42
C SER A 36 -2.45 -11.84 -3.64
N ALA A 37 -1.16 -11.52 -3.46
CA ALA A 37 -0.25 -12.34 -2.65
C ALA A 37 -0.63 -12.33 -1.16
N SER A 38 -1.01 -11.18 -0.61
CA SER A 38 -1.44 -11.05 0.78
C SER A 38 -2.71 -11.83 1.07
N ILE A 39 -3.72 -11.72 0.22
CA ILE A 39 -4.97 -12.48 0.33
C ILE A 39 -4.69 -13.99 0.25
N LYS A 40 -3.87 -14.42 -0.70
CA LYS A 40 -3.50 -15.83 -0.84
C LYS A 40 -2.75 -16.35 0.39
N CYS A 41 -1.83 -15.55 0.94
CA CYS A 41 -1.08 -15.89 2.14
C CYS A 41 -2.01 -16.11 3.35
N ILE A 42 -2.96 -15.19 3.58
CA ILE A 42 -3.95 -15.33 4.64
C ILE A 42 -4.81 -16.59 4.43
N ASN A 43 -5.30 -16.83 3.22
CA ASN A 43 -6.12 -18.01 2.92
C ASN A 43 -5.38 -19.34 3.12
N VAL A 44 -4.06 -19.35 3.00
CA VAL A 44 -3.24 -20.55 3.23
C VAL A 44 -2.94 -20.77 4.72
N ILE A 45 -2.78 -19.68 5.48
CA ILE A 45 -2.38 -19.74 6.90
C ILE A 45 -3.59 -19.88 7.81
N SER A 46 -4.74 -19.30 7.46
CA SER A 46 -5.94 -19.28 8.32
C SER A 46 -6.91 -20.42 7.99
N ALA A 47 -7.51 -21.00 9.04
CA ALA A 47 -8.69 -21.85 8.88
C ALA A 47 -9.87 -21.01 8.37
N SER A 48 -10.85 -21.66 7.70
CA SER A 48 -11.99 -20.98 7.09
C SER A 48 -12.79 -20.10 8.07
N ASP A 49 -12.85 -20.49 9.34
CA ASP A 49 -13.61 -19.79 10.38
C ASP A 49 -12.85 -18.59 10.98
N GLU A 50 -11.52 -18.52 10.78
CA GLU A 50 -10.66 -17.49 11.36
C GLU A 50 -10.23 -16.41 10.37
N GLN A 51 -10.60 -16.53 9.11
CA GLN A 51 -10.18 -15.62 8.05
C GLN A 51 -10.52 -14.15 8.35
N GLY A 52 -11.70 -13.87 8.90
CA GLY A 52 -12.12 -12.53 9.28
C GLY A 52 -11.21 -11.90 10.34
N SER A 53 -10.84 -12.68 11.36
CA SER A 53 -9.93 -12.23 12.43
C SER A 53 -8.52 -11.97 11.89
N MET A 54 -8.03 -12.80 11.00
CA MET A 54 -6.71 -12.64 10.37
C MET A 54 -6.65 -11.41 9.45
N PHE A 55 -7.71 -11.13 8.68
CA PHE A 55 -7.80 -9.89 7.90
C PHE A 55 -7.86 -8.66 8.80
N GLY A 56 -8.65 -8.71 9.91
CA GLY A 56 -8.67 -7.65 10.90
C GLY A 56 -7.30 -7.40 11.54
N GLY A 57 -6.59 -8.46 11.88
CA GLY A 57 -5.21 -8.40 12.39
C GLY A 57 -4.21 -7.80 11.39
N LEU A 58 -4.31 -8.16 10.11
CA LEU A 58 -3.50 -7.57 9.04
C LEU A 58 -3.74 -6.06 8.92
N GLU A 59 -4.99 -5.62 8.92
CA GLU A 59 -5.33 -4.20 8.81
C GLU A 59 -4.94 -3.41 10.07
N ALA A 60 -5.11 -3.97 11.26
CA ALA A 60 -4.63 -3.37 12.50
C ALA A 60 -3.10 -3.23 12.51
N GLY A 61 -2.39 -4.28 12.12
CA GLY A 61 -0.93 -4.25 11.99
C GLY A 61 -0.46 -3.20 10.98
N ARG A 62 -1.16 -3.09 9.84
CA ARG A 62 -0.89 -2.06 8.83
C ARG A 62 -1.08 -0.65 9.40
N GLY A 63 -2.14 -0.42 10.19
CA GLY A 63 -2.38 0.86 10.86
C GLY A 63 -1.23 1.24 11.80
N ILE A 64 -0.81 0.32 12.68
CA ILE A 64 0.30 0.54 13.61
C ILE A 64 1.60 0.88 12.84
N VAL A 65 1.93 0.10 11.81
CA VAL A 65 3.14 0.35 11.00
C VAL A 65 3.06 1.71 10.30
N THR A 66 1.89 2.09 9.79
CA THR A 66 1.69 3.41 9.18
C THR A 66 1.97 4.55 10.16
N LEU A 67 1.46 4.46 11.39
CA LEU A 67 1.72 5.45 12.45
C LEU A 67 3.22 5.56 12.76
N LEU A 68 3.90 4.43 12.94
CA LEU A 68 5.34 4.40 13.22
C LEU A 68 6.15 5.03 12.07
N VAL A 69 5.85 4.64 10.83
CA VAL A 69 6.54 5.15 9.64
C VAL A 69 6.30 6.64 9.47
N THR A 70 5.07 7.11 9.65
CA THR A 70 4.73 8.55 9.57
C THR A 70 5.48 9.34 10.64
N THR A 71 5.58 8.83 11.87
CA THR A 71 6.33 9.48 12.96
C THR A 71 7.81 9.61 12.60
N VAL A 72 8.42 8.56 12.06
CA VAL A 72 9.82 8.59 11.60
C VAL A 72 10.00 9.63 10.48
N PHE A 73 9.07 9.70 9.54
CA PHE A 73 9.14 10.68 8.43
C PHE A 73 8.99 12.11 8.90
N LEU A 74 8.11 12.37 9.88
CA LEU A 74 8.02 13.68 10.50
C LEU A 74 9.34 14.06 11.18
N GLY A 75 9.99 13.12 11.86
CA GLY A 75 11.31 13.34 12.44
C GLY A 75 12.38 13.69 11.39
N VAL A 76 12.43 12.93 10.30
CA VAL A 76 13.34 13.20 9.18
C VAL A 76 13.05 14.58 8.57
N TYR A 77 11.78 14.90 8.32
CA TYR A 77 11.38 16.19 7.79
C TYR A 77 11.79 17.35 8.70
N ALA A 78 11.66 17.19 10.02
CA ALA A 78 12.05 18.20 11.00
C ALA A 78 13.57 18.49 10.99
N VAL A 79 14.38 17.47 10.72
CA VAL A 79 15.86 17.64 10.63
C VAL A 79 16.27 18.39 9.36
N PHE A 80 15.53 18.18 8.24
CA PHE A 80 15.84 18.78 6.93
C PHE A 80 15.04 20.06 6.63
N GLN A 81 14.56 20.78 7.64
CA GLN A 81 13.68 21.96 7.50
C GLN A 81 14.15 23.02 6.49
N ALA A 82 15.45 23.11 6.21
CA ALA A 82 16.01 24.09 5.30
C ALA A 82 15.83 23.75 3.80
N ASP A 83 15.53 22.47 3.46
CA ASP A 83 15.55 22.00 2.08
C ASP A 83 14.48 20.90 1.87
N SER A 84 13.24 21.31 1.67
CA SER A 84 12.10 20.39 1.54
C SER A 84 12.25 19.39 0.38
N ALA A 85 12.98 19.75 -0.67
CA ALA A 85 13.23 18.83 -1.80
C ALA A 85 14.18 17.70 -1.40
N LYS A 86 15.23 18.00 -0.64
CA LYS A 86 16.17 16.99 -0.13
C LYS A 86 15.51 16.10 0.91
N ALA A 87 14.68 16.66 1.80
CA ALA A 87 13.91 15.89 2.76
C ALA A 87 13.00 14.88 2.06
N MET A 88 12.26 15.32 1.04
CA MET A 88 11.38 14.44 0.28
C MET A 88 12.15 13.34 -0.44
N SER A 89 13.27 13.65 -1.10
CA SER A 89 14.13 12.65 -1.73
C SER A 89 14.66 11.63 -0.74
N ALA A 90 15.13 12.07 0.43
CA ALA A 90 15.62 11.18 1.49
C ALA A 90 14.53 10.22 1.99
N ILE A 91 13.31 10.72 2.19
CA ILE A 91 12.16 9.90 2.59
C ILE A 91 11.85 8.84 1.53
N VAL A 92 11.76 9.23 0.25
CA VAL A 92 11.46 8.33 -0.87
C VAL A 92 12.54 7.26 -1.00
N ILE A 93 13.81 7.61 -0.91
CA ILE A 93 14.93 6.66 -0.96
C ILE A 93 14.88 5.69 0.21
N THR A 94 14.67 6.18 1.43
CA THR A 94 14.60 5.34 2.63
C THR A 94 13.45 4.35 2.55
N CYS A 95 12.25 4.79 2.16
CA CYS A 95 11.09 3.93 1.91
C CYS A 95 11.40 2.85 0.89
N SER A 96 12.02 3.24 -0.23
CA SER A 96 12.32 2.33 -1.33
C SER A 96 13.30 1.25 -0.91
N LEU A 97 14.34 1.61 -0.14
CA LEU A 97 15.31 0.67 0.40
C LEU A 97 14.67 -0.30 1.40
N VAL A 98 13.84 0.20 2.32
CA VAL A 98 13.10 -0.65 3.26
C VAL A 98 12.18 -1.62 2.52
N MET A 99 11.46 -1.17 1.50
CA MET A 99 10.61 -2.03 0.66
C MET A 99 11.40 -3.12 -0.06
N ILE A 100 12.59 -2.81 -0.56
CA ILE A 100 13.47 -3.80 -1.20
C ILE A 100 13.97 -4.81 -0.17
N LEU A 101 14.45 -4.33 0.98
CA LEU A 101 14.94 -5.19 2.07
C LEU A 101 13.86 -6.15 2.57
N VAL A 102 12.66 -5.64 2.85
CA VAL A 102 11.52 -6.46 3.26
C VAL A 102 11.13 -7.46 2.17
N GLY A 103 11.11 -7.03 0.91
CA GLY A 103 10.81 -7.93 -0.21
C GLY A 103 11.83 -9.05 -0.40
N VAL A 104 13.10 -8.77 -0.17
CA VAL A 104 14.19 -9.77 -0.19
C VAL A 104 14.08 -10.69 1.03
N ALA A 105 13.89 -10.13 2.23
CA ALA A 105 13.72 -10.90 3.46
C ALA A 105 12.54 -11.89 3.36
N LEU A 106 11.40 -11.44 2.84
CA LEU A 106 10.24 -12.31 2.60
C LEU A 106 10.55 -13.43 1.61
N ALA A 107 11.34 -13.18 0.57
CA ALA A 107 11.73 -14.21 -0.39
C ALA A 107 12.60 -15.31 0.23
N PHE A 108 13.36 -15.00 1.28
CA PHE A 108 14.19 -15.97 2.01
C PHE A 108 13.43 -16.62 3.17
N LEU A 109 12.58 -15.86 3.87
CA LEU A 109 11.84 -16.34 5.06
C LEU A 109 10.59 -17.14 4.71
N MET A 110 9.97 -16.88 3.54
CA MET A 110 8.82 -17.67 3.14
C MET A 110 9.28 -19.12 2.84
N PRO A 111 8.81 -20.10 3.64
CA PRO A 111 9.06 -21.50 3.30
C PRO A 111 8.52 -21.73 1.89
N LYS A 112 9.29 -22.42 1.06
CA LYS A 112 8.82 -22.95 -0.21
C LYS A 112 7.75 -24.00 0.11
N THR A 113 6.60 -23.55 0.56
CA THR A 113 5.45 -24.42 0.73
C THR A 113 5.16 -24.92 -0.66
N SER A 114 5.50 -26.18 -0.89
CA SER A 114 5.15 -26.88 -2.12
C SER A 114 3.68 -26.60 -2.34
N ALA A 115 3.38 -26.06 -3.50
CA ALA A 115 2.03 -25.68 -3.90
C ALA A 115 1.16 -26.92 -4.16
N GLU A 116 1.18 -27.88 -3.23
CA GLU A 116 0.41 -29.13 -3.31
C GLU A 116 -1.10 -28.94 -3.18
N GLY A 117 -1.54 -27.73 -2.90
CA GLY A 117 -2.97 -27.36 -2.95
C GLY A 117 -3.33 -26.34 -4.04
N VAL A 118 -2.35 -25.84 -4.77
CA VAL A 118 -2.62 -24.98 -5.93
C VAL A 118 -2.75 -25.87 -7.15
N THR A 119 -3.96 -26.36 -7.38
CA THR A 119 -4.35 -26.87 -8.70
C THR A 119 -3.78 -25.93 -9.74
N ASN A 120 -3.06 -26.48 -10.72
CA ASN A 120 -2.64 -25.75 -11.93
C ASN A 120 -3.89 -25.17 -12.60
N THR A 121 -4.39 -24.09 -12.06
CA THR A 121 -5.57 -23.41 -12.61
C THR A 121 -5.06 -22.75 -13.89
N ASN A 122 -5.45 -23.34 -15.00
CA ASN A 122 -5.22 -22.76 -16.32
C ASN A 122 -5.66 -21.30 -16.27
N ILE A 123 -4.86 -20.38 -16.83
CA ILE A 123 -5.22 -18.95 -16.91
C ILE A 123 -6.63 -18.77 -17.46
N LYS A 124 -7.08 -19.65 -18.37
CA LYS A 124 -8.45 -19.67 -18.90
C LYS A 124 -9.50 -19.96 -17.83
N ASP A 125 -9.23 -20.84 -16.89
CA ASP A 125 -10.17 -21.19 -15.82
C ASP A 125 -10.25 -20.06 -14.78
N SER A 126 -9.13 -19.39 -14.50
CA SER A 126 -9.09 -18.19 -13.66
C SER A 126 -9.88 -17.03 -14.30
N LEU A 127 -9.71 -16.78 -15.58
CA LEU A 127 -10.47 -15.77 -16.32
C LEU A 127 -11.97 -16.10 -16.36
N ARG A 128 -12.32 -17.38 -16.52
CA ARG A 128 -13.70 -17.85 -16.50
C ARG A 128 -14.35 -17.68 -15.11
N ALA A 129 -13.59 -17.96 -14.05
CA ALA A 129 -14.02 -17.72 -12.67
C ALA A 129 -14.23 -16.22 -12.38
N MET A 130 -13.31 -15.36 -12.83
CA MET A 130 -13.50 -13.90 -12.78
C MET A 130 -14.77 -13.46 -13.52
N GLY A 131 -14.99 -13.97 -14.73
CA GLY A 131 -16.21 -13.67 -15.50
C GLY A 131 -17.50 -14.12 -14.81
N LYS A 132 -17.48 -15.21 -14.06
CA LYS A 132 -18.59 -15.63 -13.21
C LYS A 132 -18.80 -14.69 -12.02
N ALA A 133 -17.73 -14.29 -11.35
CA ALA A 133 -17.80 -13.34 -10.22
C ALA A 133 -18.42 -12.02 -10.63
N PHE A 134 -18.05 -11.49 -11.80
CA PHE A 134 -18.66 -10.27 -12.35
C PHE A 134 -20.15 -10.38 -12.70
N LYS A 135 -20.68 -11.58 -12.88
CA LYS A 135 -22.13 -11.80 -13.12
C LYS A 135 -22.94 -11.89 -11.82
N MET A 136 -22.29 -12.00 -10.67
CA MET A 136 -22.97 -12.11 -9.38
C MET A 136 -23.29 -10.72 -8.81
N PRO A 137 -24.55 -10.42 -8.46
CA PRO A 137 -24.93 -9.10 -7.94
C PRO A 137 -24.25 -8.79 -6.60
N ILE A 138 -23.95 -9.79 -5.80
CA ILE A 138 -23.23 -9.64 -4.53
C ILE A 138 -21.85 -8.98 -4.71
N THR A 139 -21.19 -9.23 -5.85
CA THR A 139 -19.88 -8.64 -6.18
C THR A 139 -19.97 -7.11 -6.28
N TYR A 140 -21.03 -6.58 -6.87
CA TYR A 140 -21.24 -5.13 -7.00
C TYR A 140 -21.59 -4.48 -5.67
N ILE A 141 -22.34 -5.16 -4.80
CA ILE A 141 -22.64 -4.68 -3.45
C ILE A 141 -21.37 -4.59 -2.62
N LEU A 142 -20.55 -5.65 -2.62
CA LEU A 142 -19.27 -5.67 -1.90
C LEU A 142 -18.30 -4.62 -2.47
N ALA A 143 -18.21 -4.50 -3.78
CA ALA A 143 -17.38 -3.47 -4.43
C ALA A 143 -17.85 -2.06 -4.06
N GLY A 144 -19.16 -1.82 -4.02
CA GLY A 144 -19.73 -0.54 -3.58
C GLY A 144 -19.41 -0.22 -2.12
N MET A 145 -19.54 -1.20 -1.22
CA MET A 145 -19.17 -1.02 0.19
C MET A 145 -17.68 -0.69 0.36
N LEU A 146 -16.80 -1.42 -0.32
CA LEU A 146 -15.36 -1.18 -0.29
C LEU A 146 -15.02 0.18 -0.90
N PHE A 147 -15.68 0.58 -1.97
CA PHE A 147 -15.50 1.89 -2.61
C PHE A 147 -15.88 3.03 -1.65
N CYS A 148 -17.04 2.94 -0.98
CA CYS A 148 -17.46 3.94 0.00
C CYS A 148 -16.49 4.02 1.19
N ALA A 149 -16.07 2.87 1.73
CA ALA A 149 -15.10 2.82 2.81
C ALA A 149 -13.75 3.45 2.40
N GLN A 150 -13.30 3.16 1.17
CA GLN A 150 -12.06 3.73 0.65
C GLN A 150 -12.12 5.23 0.42
N ILE A 151 -13.26 5.77 -0.03
CA ILE A 151 -13.46 7.22 -0.13
C ILE A 151 -13.35 7.86 1.25
N CYS A 152 -14.01 7.31 2.27
CA CYS A 152 -13.95 7.84 3.64
C CYS A 152 -12.51 7.88 4.18
N THR A 153 -11.71 6.84 3.93
CA THR A 153 -10.30 6.84 4.34
C THR A 153 -9.45 7.85 3.58
N GLN A 154 -9.73 8.08 2.29
CA GLN A 154 -8.99 9.05 1.48
C GLN A 154 -9.28 10.51 1.87
N ILE A 155 -10.46 10.81 2.41
CA ILE A 155 -10.79 12.16 2.89
C ILE A 155 -9.77 12.61 3.95
N GLY A 156 -9.32 11.71 4.83
CA GLY A 156 -8.29 11.99 5.82
C GLY A 156 -7.01 12.59 5.22
N SER A 157 -6.61 12.15 4.02
CA SER A 157 -5.40 12.65 3.35
C SER A 157 -5.47 14.13 2.95
N TYR A 158 -6.67 14.69 2.85
CA TYR A 158 -6.87 16.10 2.50
C TYR A 158 -6.93 17.04 3.72
N TYR A 159 -7.00 16.52 4.94
CA TYR A 159 -7.05 17.36 6.14
C TYR A 159 -5.75 18.14 6.35
N ALA A 160 -4.59 17.52 6.12
CA ALA A 160 -3.31 18.20 6.32
C ALA A 160 -3.12 19.42 5.39
N PRO A 161 -3.36 19.33 4.06
CA PRO A 161 -3.35 20.49 3.17
C PRO A 161 -4.38 21.54 3.57
N TYR A 162 -5.59 21.13 3.94
CA TYR A 162 -6.66 22.03 4.37
C TYR A 162 -6.28 22.83 5.62
N LEU A 163 -5.76 22.17 6.64
CA LEU A 163 -5.33 22.82 7.89
C LEU A 163 -4.17 23.79 7.64
N LYS A 164 -3.28 23.44 6.71
CA LYS A 164 -2.19 24.33 6.33
C LYS A 164 -2.68 25.58 5.60
N GLU A 165 -3.56 25.45 4.62
CA GLU A 165 -4.00 26.55 3.75
C GLU A 165 -5.10 27.41 4.38
N SER A 166 -6.04 26.80 5.10
CA SER A 166 -7.21 27.49 5.66
C SER A 166 -7.01 27.98 7.09
N CYS A 167 -6.15 27.28 7.86
CA CYS A 167 -5.92 27.59 9.27
C CYS A 167 -4.51 28.14 9.53
N ASP A 168 -3.70 28.32 8.50
CA ASP A 168 -2.30 28.78 8.57
C ASP A 168 -1.45 27.98 9.58
N MET A 169 -1.76 26.69 9.72
CA MET A 169 -1.05 25.80 10.64
C MET A 169 0.28 25.35 10.02
N GLY A 170 1.31 25.28 10.85
CA GLY A 170 2.60 24.72 10.42
C GLY A 170 2.42 23.28 9.93
N VAL A 171 3.16 22.90 8.87
CA VAL A 171 3.09 21.57 8.21
C VAL A 171 3.18 20.42 9.22
N MET A 172 4.08 20.52 10.19
CA MET A 172 4.29 19.50 11.22
C MET A 172 3.03 19.31 12.10
N LEU A 173 2.44 20.41 12.56
CA LEU A 173 1.25 20.38 13.40
C LEU A 173 0.03 19.83 12.63
N ALA A 174 -0.16 20.30 11.39
CA ALA A 174 -1.24 19.81 10.52
C ALA A 174 -1.13 18.30 10.26
N THR A 175 0.09 17.79 10.05
CA THR A 175 0.32 16.34 9.82
C THR A 175 0.08 15.52 11.10
N VAL A 176 0.47 16.03 12.27
CA VAL A 176 0.17 15.38 13.56
C VAL A 176 -1.34 15.26 13.74
N PHE A 177 -2.09 16.35 13.59
CA PHE A 177 -3.56 16.32 13.74
C PHE A 177 -4.29 15.41 12.75
N THR A 178 -3.67 15.11 11.61
CA THR A 178 -4.27 14.25 10.59
C THR A 178 -4.01 12.76 10.85
N ASN A 179 -2.90 12.42 11.52
CA ASN A 179 -2.46 11.03 11.68
C ASN A 179 -2.69 10.46 13.10
N TYR A 180 -2.96 11.30 14.10
CA TYR A 180 -3.21 10.94 15.49
C TYR A 180 -4.56 11.44 15.97
#